data_ae9a3f21e14032549e7459e55951fc61
#
_entry.id   ae9a3f21e14032549e7459e55951fc61
#
_cell.length_a   1.000
_cell.length_b   1.000
_cell.length_c   1.000
_cell.angle_alpha   90.00
_cell.angle_beta   90.00
_cell.angle_gamma   90.00
#
_symmetry.space_group_name_H-M   'P 1'
#
loop_
_entity.id
_entity.type
_entity.pdbx_description
1 polymer ?
#
loop_
_entity_poly.entity_id
_entity_poly.type
_entity_poly.pdbx_seq_one_letter_code
_entity_poly.pdbx_strand_id
1 'polypeptide(L)' 'MSQITKRALEQSLKNLLREKPLSKITVTDITEDCGISRMTFYYHFKDIYDLVEWACMEAASSMQAHSTRS' A
#
# COMPACT_ATOMS: atom_id res chain seq x y z
N MET A 1 -13.89 -7.06 -3.96
CA MET A 1 -14.41 -5.82 -4.26
C MET A 1 -13.73 -4.73 -3.56
N SER A 2 -13.68 -4.72 -2.27
CA SER A 2 -13.11 -3.62 -1.56
C SER A 2 -11.61 -3.52 -1.68
N GLN A 3 -10.98 -4.45 -2.37
CA GLN A 3 -9.54 -4.41 -2.52
C GLN A 3 -9.07 -3.34 -3.49
N ILE A 4 -9.99 -2.77 -4.24
CA ILE A 4 -9.61 -1.73 -5.19
C ILE A 4 -8.98 -0.55 -4.46
N THR A 5 -9.59 -0.10 -3.38
CA THR A 5 -9.05 1.01 -2.60
C THR A 5 -7.70 0.65 -1.97
N LYS A 6 -7.61 -0.56 -1.44
CA LYS A 6 -6.35 -0.99 -0.83
C LYS A 6 -5.24 -1.05 -1.86
N ARG A 7 -5.54 -1.52 -3.05
CA ARG A 7 -4.54 -1.59 -4.11
C ARG A 7 -4.13 -0.21 -4.59
N ALA A 8 -5.08 0.73 -4.61
CA ALA A 8 -4.75 2.10 -4.98
C ALA A 8 -3.80 2.70 -3.95
N LEU A 9 -4.04 2.44 -2.67
CA LEU A 9 -3.16 2.92 -1.61
C LEU A 9 -1.78 2.27 -1.73
N GLU A 10 -1.75 0.99 -2.03
CA GLU A 10 -0.48 0.29 -2.20
C GLU A 10 0.30 0.88 -3.38
N GLN A 11 -0.38 1.13 -4.47
CA GLN A 11 0.28 1.69 -5.64
C GLN A 11 0.84 3.07 -5.36
N SER A 12 0.08 3.90 -4.63
CA SER A 12 0.56 5.21 -4.25
C SER A 12 1.79 5.11 -3.37
N LEU A 13 1.79 4.17 -2.44
CA LEU A 13 2.95 3.94 -1.60
C LEU A 13 4.16 3.59 -2.44
N LYS A 14 4.00 2.68 -3.39
CA LYS A 14 5.10 2.28 -4.26
C LYS A 14 5.61 3.45 -5.08
N ASN A 15 4.70 4.26 -5.60
CA ASN A 15 5.11 5.43 -6.37
C ASN A 15 5.93 6.39 -5.53
N LEU A 16 5.51 6.64 -4.31
CA LEU A 16 6.22 7.57 -3.43
C LEU A 16 7.57 7.02 -2.98
N LEU A 17 7.66 5.71 -2.81
CA LEU A 17 8.91 5.08 -2.42
C LEU A 17 9.99 5.24 -3.49
N ARG A 18 9.60 5.52 -4.71
CA ARG A 18 10.57 5.77 -5.77
C ARG A 18 11.19 7.15 -5.64
N GLU A 19 10.55 8.03 -4.89
CA GLU A 19 11.02 9.40 -4.77
C GLU A 19 11.62 9.70 -3.41
N LYS A 20 11.17 9.02 -2.37
CA LYS A 20 11.68 9.28 -1.03
C LYS A 20 11.53 8.04 -0.16
N PRO A 21 12.32 7.96 0.92
CA PRO A 21 12.28 6.80 1.80
C PRO A 21 10.99 6.75 2.59
N LEU A 22 10.67 5.55 3.07
CA LEU A 22 9.44 5.33 3.81
C LEU A 22 9.31 6.25 5.02
N SER A 23 10.42 6.55 5.67
CA SER A 23 10.38 7.39 6.87
C SER A 23 9.92 8.81 6.58
N LYS A 24 9.92 9.21 5.31
CA LYS A 24 9.49 10.55 4.93
C LYS A 24 8.12 10.56 4.27
N ILE A 25 7.50 9.41 4.14
CA ILE A 25 6.18 9.31 3.53
C ILE A 25 5.13 9.37 4.64
N THR A 26 4.11 10.20 4.44
CA THR A 26 3.03 10.33 5.41
C THR A 26 1.73 9.84 4.81
N VAL A 27 0.73 9.63 5.68
CA VAL A 27 -0.60 9.24 5.22
C VAL A 27 -1.15 10.29 4.26
N THR A 28 -0.91 11.56 4.56
CA THR A 28 -1.35 12.64 3.69
C THR A 28 -0.74 12.51 2.30
N ASP A 29 0.55 12.19 2.24
CA ASP A 29 1.21 12.02 0.95
C ASP A 29 0.53 10.94 0.14
N ILE A 30 0.22 9.83 0.77
CA ILE A 30 -0.38 8.70 0.07
C ILE A 30 -1.78 9.02 -0.39
N THR A 31 -2.59 9.61 0.49
CA THR A 31 -3.97 9.88 0.14
C THR A 31 -4.09 10.96 -0.91
N GLU A 32 -3.19 11.93 -0.89
CA GLU A 32 -3.19 12.97 -1.93
C GLU A 32 -2.77 12.39 -3.26
N ASP A 33 -1.84 11.46 -3.24
CA ASP A 33 -1.37 10.86 -4.48
C ASP A 33 -2.46 10.06 -5.16
N CYS A 34 -3.28 9.35 -4.39
CA CYS A 34 -4.32 8.53 -4.99
C CYS A 34 -5.71 9.18 -4.97
N GLY A 35 -5.81 10.36 -4.41
CA GLY A 35 -7.07 11.14 -4.50
C GLY A 35 -8.17 10.67 -3.58
N ILE A 36 -7.84 10.14 -2.42
CA ILE A 36 -8.85 9.75 -1.44
C ILE A 36 -8.64 10.52 -0.14
N SER A 37 -9.60 10.44 0.77
CA SER A 37 -9.50 11.14 2.03
C SER A 37 -8.71 10.31 3.04
N ARG A 38 -8.18 10.99 4.05
CA ARG A 38 -7.47 10.30 5.11
C ARG A 38 -8.40 9.37 5.89
N MET A 39 -9.67 9.76 5.99
CA MET A 39 -10.64 8.91 6.64
C MET A 39 -10.73 7.55 5.95
N THR A 40 -10.73 7.56 4.62
CA THR A 40 -10.78 6.33 3.86
C THR A 40 -9.53 5.48 4.15
N PHE A 41 -8.37 6.12 4.24
CA PHE A 41 -7.15 5.40 4.58
C PHE A 41 -7.31 4.69 5.93
N TYR A 42 -7.73 5.44 6.94
CA TYR A 42 -7.82 4.87 8.28
C TYR A 42 -8.95 3.87 8.44
N TYR A 43 -9.85 3.84 7.48
CA TYR A 43 -10.86 2.80 7.45
C TYR A 43 -10.25 1.44 7.13
N HIS A 44 -9.20 1.43 6.32
CA HIS A 44 -8.56 0.20 5.88
C HIS A 44 -7.29 -0.14 6.64
N PHE A 45 -6.53 0.86 7.05
CA PHE A 45 -5.23 0.65 7.69
C PHE A 45 -5.08 1.58 8.88
N LYS A 46 -4.36 1.10 9.91
CA LYS A 46 -4.11 1.93 11.08
C LYS A 46 -3.10 3.03 10.82
N ASP A 47 -2.08 2.71 10.04
CA ASP A 47 -1.02 3.65 9.72
C ASP A 47 -0.29 3.15 8.49
N ILE A 48 0.78 3.86 8.14
CA ILE A 48 1.55 3.51 6.94
C ILE A 48 2.19 2.14 7.08
N TYR A 49 2.63 1.79 8.26
CA TYR A 49 3.30 0.49 8.45
C TYR A 49 2.32 -0.65 8.27
N ASP A 50 1.07 -0.43 8.62
CA ASP A 50 0.03 -1.42 8.39
C ASP A 50 -0.15 -1.64 6.89
N LEU A 51 -0.12 -0.57 6.12
CA LEU A 51 -0.20 -0.64 4.67
C LEU A 51 1.02 -1.36 4.09
N VAL A 52 2.20 -1.05 4.61
CA VAL A 52 3.43 -1.70 4.15
C VAL A 52 3.34 -3.20 4.40
N GLU A 53 2.85 -3.59 5.56
CA GLU A 53 2.72 -4.99 5.90
C GLU A 53 1.78 -5.69 4.93
N TRP A 54 0.65 -5.06 4.64
CA TRP A 54 -0.30 -5.63 3.69
C TRP A 54 0.33 -5.78 2.31
N ALA A 55 1.07 -4.77 1.87
CA ALA A 55 1.71 -4.80 0.57
C ALA A 55 2.74 -5.93 0.50
N CYS A 56 3.48 -6.13 1.57
CA CYS A 56 4.47 -7.20 1.62
C CYS A 56 3.79 -8.57 1.57
N MET A 57 2.67 -8.70 2.24
CA MET A 57 1.93 -9.96 2.23
C MET A 57 1.38 -10.27 0.84
N GLU A 58 0.92 -9.24 0.14
CA GLU A 58 0.43 -9.44 -1.21
C GLU A 58 1.56 -9.87 -2.14
N ALA A 59 2.71 -9.24 -2.02
CA ALA A 59 3.86 -9.59 -2.84
C ALA A 59 4.33 -11.00 -2.54
N ALA A 60 4.39 -11.36 -1.27
CA ALA A 60 4.82 -12.70 -0.88
C ALA A 60 3.86 -13.75 -1.40
N SER A 61 2.57 -13.45 -1.34
CA SER A 61 1.57 -14.37 -1.82
C SER A 61 1.74 -14.63 -3.32
N SER A 62 1.97 -13.57 -4.07
CA SER A 62 2.20 -13.70 -5.51
C SER A 62 3.46 -14.51 -5.80
N MET A 63 4.51 -14.25 -5.05
CA MET A 63 5.77 -14.95 -5.26
C MET A 63 5.64 -16.42 -4.92
N GLN A 64 4.88 -16.72 -3.88
CA GLN A 64 4.66 -18.11 -3.49
C GLN A 64 3.90 -18.85 -4.58
N ALA A 65 2.94 -18.22 -5.18
CA ALA A 65 2.18 -18.84 -6.24
C ALA A 65 3.10 -19.21 -7.39
N HIS A 66 4.05 -18.34 -7.70
CA HIS A 66 5.02 -18.64 -8.72
C HIS A 66 5.97 -19.75 -8.31
N SER A 67 6.43 -19.68 -7.09
CA SER A 67 7.38 -20.67 -6.58
C SER A 67 6.81 -22.06 -6.60
N THR A 68 5.55 -22.19 -6.23
CA THR A 68 4.95 -23.51 -6.15
C THR A 68 4.90 -24.19 -7.49
N ARG A 69 4.88 -23.43 -8.54
CA ARG A 69 4.82 -24.03 -9.83
C ARG A 69 6.14 -24.57 -10.31
N SER A 70 7.20 -24.01 -9.77
CA SER A 70 8.50 -24.54 -10.12
C SER A 70 8.72 -25.85 -9.45
#